data_c97eeace01d13d3a5f09e257e6f05458
#
_entry.id   c97eeace01d13d3a5f09e257e6f05458
#
_cell.length_a   1.000
_cell.length_b   1.000
_cell.length_c   1.000
_cell.angle_alpha   90.00
_cell.angle_beta   90.00
_cell.angle_gamma   90.00
#
_symmetry.space_group_name_H-M   'P 1'
#
loop_
_entity.id
_entity.type
_entity.pdbx_description
1 polymer ?
#
loop_
_entity_poly.entity_id
_entity_poly.type
_entity_poly.pdbx_seq_one_letter_code
_entity_poly.pdbx_strand_id
1 'polypeptide(L)'
;MNRITFSAAGWEEYLEWQLRDKKTLAKINALLRDIGRNGPLAGTGKPEALTGNLSGRFSRRINEADRLVYEIDGDGSVVVLQCKGHYGDR
;
A
#
# COMPACT_ATOMS: atom_id res chain seq x y z
N MET A 1 -0.19 -1.61 -15.97
CA MET A 1 -0.86 -1.39 -14.67
C MET A 1 -2.24 -0.81 -14.89
N ASN A 2 -3.22 -1.31 -14.19
CA ASN A 2 -4.57 -0.81 -14.30
C ASN A 2 -4.73 0.48 -13.50
N ARG A 3 -5.68 0.54 -12.62
CA ARG A 3 -5.91 1.75 -11.85
C ARG A 3 -5.35 1.61 -10.45
N ILE A 4 -5.06 2.75 -9.84
CA ILE A 4 -4.79 2.83 -8.42
C ILE A 4 -5.96 3.56 -7.80
N THR A 5 -6.61 2.93 -6.85
CA THR A 5 -7.72 3.52 -6.12
C THR A 5 -7.40 3.48 -4.64
N PHE A 6 -8.16 4.21 -3.85
CA PHE A 6 -7.94 4.30 -2.41
C PHE A 6 -9.27 4.09 -1.68
N SER A 7 -9.21 3.37 -0.58
CA SER A 7 -10.31 3.42 0.38
C SER A 7 -10.32 4.81 1.02
N ALA A 8 -11.40 5.17 1.70
CA ALA A 8 -11.48 6.45 2.38
C ALA A 8 -10.33 6.63 3.37
N ALA A 9 -10.02 5.60 4.16
CA ALA A 9 -8.92 5.66 5.13
C ALA A 9 -7.56 5.78 4.44
N GLY A 10 -7.35 5.00 3.38
CA GLY A 10 -6.10 5.06 2.62
C GLY A 10 -5.88 6.43 2.01
N TRP A 11 -6.94 7.02 1.48
CA TRP A 11 -6.87 8.36 0.87
C TRP A 11 -6.51 9.43 1.90
N GLU A 12 -7.14 9.39 3.08
CA GLU A 12 -6.83 10.35 4.15
C GLU A 12 -5.38 10.26 4.59
N GLU A 13 -4.85 9.05 4.71
CA GLU A 13 -3.45 8.85 5.08
C GLU A 13 -2.50 9.36 4.00
N TYR A 14 -2.85 9.11 2.75
CA TYR A 14 -2.04 9.56 1.63
C TYR A 14 -1.98 11.10 1.59
N LEU A 15 -3.12 11.76 1.80
CA LEU A 15 -3.17 13.22 1.87
C LEU A 15 -2.32 13.74 3.03
N GLU A 16 -2.36 13.07 4.16
CA GLU A 16 -1.58 13.46 5.32
C GLU A 16 -0.08 13.45 5.03
N TRP A 17 0.41 12.42 4.33
CA TRP A 17 1.81 12.35 3.95
C TRP A 17 2.24 13.52 3.05
N GLN A 18 1.36 13.99 2.20
CA GLN A 18 1.65 15.15 1.33
C GLN A 18 1.98 16.40 2.13
N LEU A 19 1.38 16.53 3.31
CA LEU A 19 1.60 17.69 4.17
C LEU A 19 2.75 17.51 5.14
N ARG A 20 3.10 16.27 5.48
CA ARG A 20 4.03 15.99 6.57
C ARG A 20 5.41 15.56 6.12
N ASP A 21 5.51 14.73 5.09
CA ASP A 21 6.78 14.09 4.76
C ASP A 21 6.85 13.68 3.31
N LYS A 22 7.48 14.52 2.51
CA LYS A 22 7.59 14.28 1.06
C LYS A 22 8.46 13.08 0.72
N LYS A 23 9.42 12.72 1.56
CA LYS A 23 10.24 11.53 1.35
C LYS A 23 9.42 10.27 1.48
N THR A 24 8.59 10.22 2.51
CA THR A 24 7.70 9.08 2.71
C THR A 24 6.68 8.99 1.58
N LEU A 25 6.14 10.12 1.16
CA LEU A 25 5.23 10.15 0.02
C LEU A 25 5.90 9.59 -1.25
N ALA A 26 7.12 10.00 -1.52
CA ALA A 26 7.86 9.50 -2.68
C ALA A 26 8.08 8.00 -2.61
N LYS A 27 8.35 7.47 -1.42
CA LYS A 27 8.51 6.03 -1.22
C LYS A 27 7.20 5.29 -1.49
N ILE A 28 6.08 5.81 -1.00
CA ILE A 28 4.76 5.23 -1.26
C ILE A 28 4.49 5.21 -2.76
N ASN A 29 4.75 6.32 -3.44
CA ASN A 29 4.54 6.40 -4.89
C ASN A 29 5.40 5.38 -5.65
N ALA A 30 6.64 5.20 -5.21
CA ALA A 30 7.54 4.21 -5.82
C ALA A 30 7.02 2.79 -5.62
N LEU A 31 6.51 2.49 -4.42
CA LEU A 31 5.92 1.18 -4.14
C LEU A 31 4.69 0.92 -5.00
N LEU A 32 3.83 1.91 -5.16
CA LEU A 32 2.64 1.77 -6.01
C LEU A 32 3.01 1.50 -7.46
N ARG A 33 4.03 2.19 -7.97
CA ARG A 33 4.55 1.93 -9.31
C ARG A 33 5.07 0.51 -9.44
N ASP A 34 5.79 0.07 -8.42
CA ASP A 34 6.39 -1.27 -8.43
C ASP A 34 5.31 -2.36 -8.42
N ILE A 35 4.24 -2.18 -7.65
CA ILE A 35 3.11 -3.11 -7.66
C ILE A 35 2.54 -3.21 -9.07
N GLY A 36 2.39 -2.08 -9.74
CA GLY A 36 1.86 -2.05 -11.10
C GLY A 36 2.72 -2.78 -12.12
N ARG A 37 4.04 -2.79 -11.91
CA ARG A 37 4.97 -3.45 -12.82
C ARG A 37 5.13 -4.93 -12.51
N ASN A 38 5.21 -5.28 -11.25
CA ASN A 38 5.66 -6.60 -10.81
C ASN A 38 4.58 -7.44 -10.15
N GLY A 39 3.42 -6.87 -9.94
CA GLY A 39 2.31 -7.55 -9.28
C GLY A 39 2.37 -7.44 -7.77
N PRO A 40 1.41 -8.08 -7.08
CA PRO A 40 1.26 -7.87 -5.64
C PRO A 40 2.36 -8.48 -4.77
N LEU A 41 3.05 -9.50 -5.25
CA LEU A 41 4.00 -10.25 -4.40
C LEU A 41 5.44 -10.20 -4.87
N ALA A 42 5.77 -9.40 -5.87
CA ALA A 42 7.14 -9.30 -6.36
C ALA A 42 7.60 -7.84 -6.30
N GLY A 43 8.90 -7.65 -6.11
CA GLY A 43 9.50 -6.32 -6.15
C GLY A 43 9.94 -5.81 -4.79
N THR A 44 9.96 -4.51 -4.62
CA THR A 44 10.54 -3.85 -3.45
C THR A 44 9.60 -3.75 -2.27
N GLY A 45 10.15 -3.49 -1.08
CA GLY A 45 9.33 -3.27 0.11
C GLY A 45 8.92 -4.55 0.81
N LYS A 46 9.59 -5.66 0.52
CA LYS A 46 9.30 -6.96 1.13
C LYS A 46 7.80 -7.31 1.06
N PRO A 47 7.27 -7.45 -0.17
CA PRO A 47 5.84 -7.74 -0.31
C PRO A 47 5.47 -9.09 0.30
N GLU A 48 4.34 -9.13 0.98
CA GLU A 48 3.84 -10.36 1.56
C GLU A 48 2.32 -10.41 1.53
N ALA A 49 1.79 -11.63 1.46
CA ALA A 49 0.36 -11.87 1.55
C ALA A 49 -0.02 -11.95 3.04
N LEU A 50 -1.05 -11.25 3.42
CA LEU A 50 -1.53 -11.27 4.80
C LEU A 50 -2.46 -12.45 5.01
N THR A 51 -2.60 -12.87 6.26
CA THR A 51 -3.36 -14.07 6.61
C THR A 51 -4.45 -13.75 7.62
N GLY A 52 -5.23 -14.76 7.99
CA GLY A 52 -6.30 -14.61 8.97
C GLY A 52 -7.36 -13.62 8.52
N ASN A 53 -7.68 -12.68 9.38
CA ASN A 53 -8.69 -11.65 9.10
C ASN A 53 -8.33 -10.76 7.92
N LEU A 54 -7.05 -10.72 7.56
CA LEU A 54 -6.55 -9.87 6.50
C LEU A 54 -6.27 -10.63 5.21
N SER A 55 -6.72 -11.87 5.14
CA SER A 55 -6.57 -12.72 3.96
C SER A 55 -7.10 -12.03 2.71
N GLY A 56 -6.36 -12.12 1.62
CA GLY A 56 -6.70 -11.42 0.38
C GLY A 56 -6.06 -10.05 0.26
N ARG A 57 -5.37 -9.61 1.30
CA ARG A 57 -4.63 -8.35 1.30
C ARG A 57 -3.14 -8.60 1.29
N PHE A 58 -2.41 -7.59 0.88
CA PHE A 58 -0.95 -7.64 0.78
C PHE A 58 -0.37 -6.43 1.49
N SER A 59 0.90 -6.54 1.90
CA SER A 59 1.58 -5.39 2.49
C SER A 59 2.97 -5.24 1.92
N ARG A 60 3.45 -4.00 1.93
CA ARG A 60 4.84 -3.65 1.66
C ARG A 60 5.32 -2.68 2.72
N ARG A 61 6.59 -2.74 3.04
CA ARG A 61 7.20 -1.81 4.00
C ARG A 61 7.44 -0.47 3.33
N ILE A 62 6.95 0.57 3.98
CA ILE A 62 7.28 1.95 3.61
C ILE A 62 8.55 2.34 4.37
N ASN A 63 8.55 2.09 5.67
CA ASN A 63 9.68 2.26 6.58
C ASN A 63 9.45 1.32 7.78
N GLU A 64 10.17 1.49 8.86
CA GLU A 64 10.03 0.61 10.02
C GLU A 64 8.65 0.67 10.67
N ALA A 65 8.03 1.84 10.67
CA ALA A 65 6.77 2.06 11.38
C ALA A 65 5.54 1.94 10.49
N ASP A 66 5.69 2.15 9.20
CA ASP A 66 4.55 2.31 8.31
C ASP A 66 4.52 1.25 7.24
N ARG A 67 3.31 0.77 6.93
CA ARG A 67 3.08 -0.26 5.92
C ARG A 67 2.07 0.23 4.89
N LEU A 68 2.29 -0.16 3.64
CA LEU A 68 1.33 -0.01 2.57
C LEU A 68 0.52 -1.30 2.51
N VAL A 69 -0.77 -1.22 2.78
CA VAL A 69 -1.67 -2.37 2.71
C VAL A 69 -2.61 -2.17 1.53
N TYR A 70 -2.72 -3.19 0.69
CA TYR A 70 -3.46 -3.06 -0.56
C TYR A 70 -4.11 -4.39 -0.95
N GLU A 71 -5.08 -4.29 -1.85
CA GLU A 71 -5.74 -5.43 -2.49
C GLU A 71 -5.62 -5.27 -3.99
N ILE A 72 -5.84 -6.37 -4.70
CA ILE A 72 -6.00 -6.32 -6.15
C ILE A 72 -7.46 -6.72 -6.41
N ASP A 73 -8.20 -5.85 -7.04
CA ASP A 73 -9.62 -6.14 -7.29
C ASP A 73 -9.80 -6.95 -8.59
N GLY A 74 -11.06 -7.22 -8.93
CA GLY A 74 -11.37 -8.13 -10.00
C GLY A 74 -10.89 -7.72 -11.39
N ASP A 75 -10.63 -6.43 -11.61
CA ASP A 75 -10.10 -5.93 -12.89
C ASP A 75 -8.59 -5.70 -12.84
N GLY A 76 -7.94 -6.10 -11.76
CA GLY A 76 -6.50 -5.94 -11.58
C GLY A 76 -6.07 -4.59 -11.05
N SER A 77 -7.01 -3.74 -10.64
CA SER A 77 -6.68 -2.45 -10.05
C SER A 77 -6.14 -2.62 -8.63
N VAL A 78 -5.21 -1.75 -8.27
CA VAL A 78 -4.65 -1.72 -6.92
C VAL A 78 -5.54 -0.86 -6.04
N VAL A 79 -6.01 -1.41 -4.94
CA VAL A 79 -6.82 -0.66 -3.97
C VAL A 79 -5.98 -0.44 -2.73
N VAL A 80 -5.64 0.80 -2.43
CA VAL A 80 -4.84 1.15 -1.25
C VAL A 80 -5.76 1.30 -0.06
N LEU A 81 -5.55 0.46 0.95
CA LEU A 81 -6.37 0.43 2.16
C LEU A 81 -5.74 1.19 3.31
N GLN A 82 -4.41 1.24 3.33
CA GLN A 82 -3.66 1.84 4.42
C GLN A 82 -2.27 2.19 3.91
N CYS A 83 -1.74 3.32 4.32
CA CYS A 83 -0.35 3.68 4.04
C CYS A 83 0.31 4.39 5.22
N LYS A 84 -0.20 4.19 6.42
CA LYS A 84 0.36 4.75 7.63
C LYS A 84 0.10 3.77 8.77
N GLY A 85 1.08 3.61 9.63
CA GLY A 85 1.00 2.68 10.74
C GLY A 85 1.21 1.24 10.31
N HIS A 86 1.18 0.36 11.27
CA HIS A 86 1.34 -1.08 11.06
C HIS A 86 -0.04 -1.70 10.86
N TYR A 87 -0.13 -2.70 9.99
CA TYR A 87 -1.44 -3.31 9.70
C TYR A 87 -2.06 -4.00 10.90
N GLY A 88 -1.28 -4.38 11.90
CA GLY A 88 -1.78 -4.97 13.12
C GLY A 88 -2.29 -3.98 14.16
N ASP A 89 -2.15 -2.69 13.91
CA ASP A 89 -2.49 -1.63 14.87
C ASP A 89 -3.92 -1.13 14.75
N ARG A 90 -4.69 -1.70 13.87
CA ARG A 90 -6.03 -1.21 13.57
C ARG A 90 -7.13 -2.18 13.91
#